data_9b714d30517ebe8830d68d8f58c215e4
#
_entry.id   9b714d30517ebe8830d68d8f58c215e4
#
_cell.length_a   1.000
_cell.length_b   1.000
_cell.length_c   1.000
_cell.angle_alpha   90.00
_cell.angle_beta   90.00
_cell.angle_gamma   90.00
#
_symmetry.space_group_name_H-M   'P 1'
#
loop_
_entity.id
_entity.type
_entity.pdbx_description
1 polymer ?
#
loop_
_entity_poly.entity_id
_entity_poly.type
_entity_poly.pdbx_seq_one_letter_code
_entity_poly.pdbx_strand_id
1 'polypeptide(L)'
;MVKLGTADLPNVTVLPTGPYLISSATFPTYFLKEREQAAAVQCQLDIEIFCKYFAPRFGITRRYVGTEPLSPMTNQYNDALRKCLPEKGIELFEIPRLEQAGTPVSASAVRTLLQQGDHSTLRTLIPDTTFDYLQVNSLLQ
;
A
#
# COMPACT_ATOMS: atom_id res chain seq x y z
N MET A 1 -0.46 1.67 -13.59
CA MET A 1 -1.41 0.75 -12.96
C MET A 1 -2.36 1.45 -11.98
N VAL A 2 -1.91 2.05 -10.85
CA VAL A 2 -2.84 2.64 -9.84
C VAL A 2 -3.84 3.65 -10.45
N LYS A 3 -3.39 4.59 -11.29
CA LYS A 3 -4.29 5.54 -11.97
C LYS A 3 -5.37 4.86 -12.83
N LEU A 4 -5.04 3.74 -13.44
CA LEU A 4 -5.99 2.98 -14.27
C LEU A 4 -6.92 2.14 -13.40
N GLY A 5 -6.39 1.49 -12.36
CA GLY A 5 -7.20 0.71 -11.42
C GLY A 5 -8.19 1.52 -10.58
N THR A 6 -8.14 2.86 -10.66
CA THR A 6 -9.05 3.77 -9.96
C THR A 6 -9.73 4.76 -10.91
N ALA A 7 -9.64 4.54 -12.23
CA ALA A 7 -10.12 5.48 -13.24
C ALA A 7 -11.65 5.65 -13.24
N ASP A 8 -12.37 4.65 -12.78
CA ASP A 8 -13.83 4.60 -12.61
C ASP A 8 -14.32 5.26 -11.31
N LEU A 9 -13.42 5.70 -10.43
CA LEU A 9 -13.73 6.31 -9.15
C LEU A 9 -13.59 7.85 -9.22
N PRO A 10 -14.68 8.60 -9.40
CA PRO A 10 -14.62 10.05 -9.64
C PRO A 10 -14.14 10.87 -8.43
N ASN A 11 -14.18 10.28 -7.24
CA ASN A 11 -13.73 10.89 -5.99
C ASN A 11 -12.28 10.53 -5.62
N VAL A 12 -11.55 9.82 -6.50
CA VAL A 12 -10.17 9.40 -6.24
C VAL A 12 -9.19 10.23 -7.07
N THR A 13 -8.19 10.79 -6.40
CA THR A 13 -7.05 11.47 -7.02
C THR A 13 -5.77 10.73 -6.71
N VAL A 14 -5.05 10.28 -7.73
CA VAL A 14 -3.76 9.59 -7.58
C VAL A 14 -2.63 10.59 -7.67
N LEU A 15 -1.93 10.80 -6.55
CA LEU A 15 -0.78 11.69 -6.42
C LEU A 15 0.49 10.86 -6.17
N PRO A 16 1.53 10.99 -7.01
CA PRO A 16 2.82 10.39 -6.72
C PRO A 16 3.50 11.15 -5.57
N THR A 17 4.01 10.42 -4.60
CA THR A 17 4.72 10.99 -3.43
C THR A 17 6.20 11.22 -3.69
N GLY A 18 6.72 10.75 -4.84
CA GLY A 18 8.14 10.82 -5.16
C GLY A 18 9.01 10.13 -4.10
N PRO A 19 10.17 10.68 -3.74
CA PRO A 19 11.07 10.09 -2.74
C PRO A 19 10.74 10.51 -1.30
N TYR A 20 9.53 11.01 -1.01
CA TYR A 20 9.22 11.60 0.29
C TYR A 20 8.51 10.67 1.27
N LEU A 21 7.75 9.67 0.79
CA LEU A 21 7.03 8.71 1.64
C LEU A 21 7.32 7.29 1.19
N ILE A 22 7.61 6.42 2.15
CA ILE A 22 7.90 4.99 1.97
C ILE A 22 8.84 4.77 0.77
N SER A 23 9.95 5.47 0.77
CA SER A 23 10.93 5.43 -0.30
C SER A 23 12.27 4.88 0.20
N SER A 24 13.18 4.57 -0.71
CA SER A 24 14.55 4.19 -0.35
C SER A 24 15.30 5.30 0.36
N ALA A 25 14.88 6.56 0.23
CA ALA A 25 15.49 7.70 0.92
C ALA A 25 14.98 7.85 2.37
N THR A 26 13.67 7.68 2.60
CA THR A 26 13.05 7.86 3.92
C THR A 26 12.90 6.55 4.68
N PHE A 27 12.91 5.41 3.97
CA PHE A 27 12.69 4.09 4.53
C PHE A 27 13.62 3.03 3.90
N PRO A 28 14.96 3.21 3.95
CA PRO A 28 15.89 2.32 3.27
C PRO A 28 15.79 0.87 3.73
N THR A 29 15.55 0.59 5.02
CA THR A 29 15.46 -0.79 5.53
C THR A 29 14.18 -1.51 5.15
N TYR A 30 13.13 -0.82 4.68
CA TYR A 30 11.93 -1.46 4.14
C TYR A 30 12.26 -2.35 2.93
N PHE A 31 13.27 -1.95 2.16
CA PHE A 31 13.73 -2.66 0.97
C PHE A 31 14.88 -3.64 1.26
N LEU A 32 15.49 -3.55 2.44
CA LEU A 32 16.58 -4.41 2.90
C LEU A 32 16.05 -5.27 4.05
N LYS A 33 16.11 -6.58 3.92
CA LYS A 33 15.58 -7.55 4.90
C LYS A 33 16.29 -7.56 6.27
N GLU A 34 17.18 -6.60 6.54
CA GLU A 34 18.01 -6.57 7.75
C GLU A 34 17.86 -5.30 8.57
N ARG A 35 17.73 -5.44 9.90
CA ARG A 35 17.79 -4.47 11.00
C ARG A 35 16.46 -3.94 11.53
N GLU A 36 15.87 -4.71 12.45
CA GLU A 36 14.63 -4.34 13.17
C GLU A 36 14.70 -3.00 13.94
N GLN A 37 15.87 -2.64 14.50
CA GLN A 37 16.00 -1.41 15.28
C GLN A 37 15.95 -0.14 14.42
N ALA A 38 16.48 -0.16 13.21
CA ALA A 38 16.41 0.97 12.29
C ALA A 38 15.00 1.19 11.74
N ALA A 39 14.20 0.12 11.66
CA ALA A 39 12.84 0.19 11.13
C ALA A 39 11.92 1.08 11.97
N ALA A 40 12.01 1.05 13.29
CA ALA A 40 11.17 1.87 14.16
C ALA A 40 11.42 3.37 13.95
N VAL A 41 12.68 3.77 13.83
CA VAL A 41 13.07 5.18 13.58
C VAL A 41 12.60 5.63 12.20
N GLN A 42 12.69 4.75 11.21
CA GLN A 42 12.25 5.06 9.85
C GLN A 42 10.73 5.14 9.73
N CYS A 43 9.99 4.26 10.43
CA CYS A 43 8.54 4.38 10.55
C CYS A 43 8.15 5.75 11.10
N GLN A 44 8.80 6.17 12.18
CA GLN A 44 8.51 7.45 12.82
C GLN A 44 8.85 8.62 11.90
N LEU A 45 10.00 8.61 11.23
CA LEU A 45 10.38 9.64 10.27
C LEU A 45 9.36 9.79 9.13
N ASP A 46 8.95 8.67 8.53
CA ASP A 46 7.98 8.68 7.44
C ASP A 46 6.62 9.24 7.90
N ILE A 47 6.17 8.84 9.10
CA ILE A 47 4.92 9.33 9.69
C ILE A 47 5.01 10.82 10.00
N GLU A 48 6.13 11.31 10.54
CA GLU A 48 6.32 12.74 10.81
C GLU A 48 6.33 13.56 9.51
N ILE A 49 7.00 13.09 8.47
CA ILE A 49 6.97 13.72 7.14
C ILE A 49 5.52 13.78 6.62
N PHE A 50 4.78 12.68 6.71
CA PHE A 50 3.38 12.65 6.30
C PHE A 50 2.54 13.65 7.10
N CYS A 51 2.61 13.62 8.43
CA CYS A 51 1.80 14.47 9.29
C CYS A 51 2.14 15.96 9.16
N LYS A 52 3.43 16.29 8.99
CA LYS A 52 3.91 17.67 8.97
C LYS A 52 3.73 18.34 7.61
N TYR A 53 3.92 17.61 6.53
CA TYR A 53 3.97 18.19 5.19
C TYR A 53 2.80 17.78 4.28
N PHE A 54 2.40 16.51 4.31
CA PHE A 54 1.35 16.01 3.43
C PHE A 54 -0.05 16.25 3.99
N ALA A 55 -0.29 15.84 5.22
CA ALA A 55 -1.63 15.94 5.80
C ALA A 55 -2.17 17.37 5.81
N PRO A 56 -1.44 18.40 6.25
CA PRO A 56 -1.94 19.77 6.22
C PRO A 56 -2.10 20.32 4.80
N ARG A 57 -1.17 19.95 3.90
CA ARG A 57 -1.21 20.45 2.52
C ARG A 57 -2.41 19.99 1.73
N PHE A 58 -2.87 18.78 2.00
CA PHE A 58 -4.00 18.15 1.31
C PHE A 58 -5.28 18.08 2.16
N GLY A 59 -5.28 18.64 3.36
CA GLY A 59 -6.42 18.60 4.28
C GLY A 59 -6.79 17.17 4.69
N ILE A 60 -5.79 16.31 4.89
CA ILE A 60 -6.01 14.89 5.22
C ILE A 60 -6.42 14.77 6.69
N THR A 61 -7.62 14.28 6.93
CA THR A 61 -8.17 14.01 8.26
C THR A 61 -8.29 12.53 8.57
N ARG A 62 -8.14 11.66 7.56
CA ARG A 62 -8.29 10.20 7.67
C ARG A 62 -7.21 9.49 6.88
N ARG A 63 -6.71 8.40 7.43
CA ARG A 63 -5.76 7.50 6.73
C ARG A 63 -6.28 6.07 6.80
N TYR A 64 -6.25 5.40 5.66
CA TYR A 64 -6.69 4.02 5.55
C TYR A 64 -5.49 3.12 5.28
N VAL A 65 -5.42 2.00 5.99
CA VAL A 65 -4.39 0.97 5.80
C VAL A 65 -5.04 -0.41 5.83
N GLY A 66 -4.44 -1.37 5.14
CA GLY A 66 -4.86 -2.77 5.26
C GLY A 66 -4.29 -3.41 6.52
N THR A 67 -5.01 -4.34 7.14
CA THR A 67 -4.42 -5.23 8.14
C THR A 67 -3.28 -6.04 7.52
N GLU A 68 -2.24 -6.35 8.30
CA GLU A 68 -1.07 -7.05 7.78
C GLU A 68 -0.72 -8.27 8.63
N PRO A 69 -1.23 -9.46 8.27
CA PRO A 69 -0.95 -10.68 9.03
C PRO A 69 0.40 -11.31 8.69
N LEU A 70 1.03 -10.95 7.56
CA LEU A 70 2.15 -11.70 6.99
C LEU A 70 3.50 -10.97 7.11
N SER A 71 3.52 -9.65 7.10
CA SER A 71 4.74 -8.85 7.12
C SER A 71 4.96 -8.18 8.48
N PRO A 72 5.91 -8.66 9.30
CA PRO A 72 6.22 -8.02 10.59
C PRO A 72 6.56 -6.54 10.45
N MET A 73 7.29 -6.16 9.39
CA MET A 73 7.66 -4.77 9.12
C MET A 73 6.44 -3.89 8.86
N THR A 74 5.51 -4.35 8.03
CA THR A 74 4.28 -3.59 7.74
C THR A 74 3.38 -3.50 8.96
N ASN A 75 3.34 -4.57 9.77
CA ASN A 75 2.60 -4.56 11.03
C ASN A 75 3.20 -3.55 12.02
N GLN A 76 4.53 -3.51 12.16
CA GLN A 76 5.22 -2.50 12.97
C GLN A 76 4.93 -1.07 12.49
N TYR A 77 4.84 -0.86 11.17
CA TYR A 77 4.45 0.44 10.62
C TYR A 77 3.00 0.79 10.97
N ASN A 78 2.07 -0.16 10.87
CA ASN A 78 0.68 0.04 11.29
C ASN A 78 0.58 0.36 12.78
N ASP A 79 1.38 -0.31 13.64
CA ASP A 79 1.46 -0.01 15.08
C ASP A 79 1.93 1.43 15.35
N ALA A 80 2.93 1.88 14.61
CA ALA A 80 3.41 3.25 14.72
C ALA A 80 2.36 4.27 14.26
N LEU A 81 1.65 4.01 13.15
CA LEU A 81 0.52 4.84 12.69
C LEU A 81 -0.58 4.93 13.74
N ARG A 82 -0.94 3.79 14.37
CA ARG A 82 -1.98 3.69 15.39
C ARG A 82 -1.69 4.55 16.62
N LYS A 83 -0.41 4.69 16.95
CA LYS A 83 0.06 5.55 18.06
C LYS A 83 0.13 7.02 17.66
N CYS A 84 0.71 7.32 16.51
CA CYS A 84 1.08 8.70 16.16
C CYS A 84 -0.05 9.52 15.52
N LEU A 85 -0.91 8.91 14.68
CA LEU A 85 -1.90 9.67 13.92
C LEU A 85 -2.97 10.35 14.77
N PRO A 86 -3.55 9.69 15.82
CA PRO A 86 -4.56 10.33 16.68
C PRO A 86 -4.02 11.56 17.39
N GLU A 87 -2.76 11.56 17.83
CA GLU A 87 -2.10 12.70 18.46
C GLU A 87 -1.97 13.92 17.51
N LYS A 88 -2.00 13.67 16.21
CA LYS A 88 -1.94 14.69 15.15
C LYS A 88 -3.34 15.04 14.60
N GLY A 89 -4.41 14.54 15.21
CA GLY A 89 -5.80 14.79 14.77
C GLY A 89 -6.19 14.05 13.49
N ILE A 90 -5.50 12.97 13.14
CA ILE A 90 -5.78 12.17 11.95
C ILE A 90 -6.33 10.82 12.39
N GLU A 91 -7.54 10.48 11.93
CA GLU A 91 -8.16 9.18 12.20
C GLU A 91 -7.48 8.08 11.36
N LEU A 92 -7.15 6.94 11.99
CA LEU A 92 -6.66 5.75 11.32
C LEU A 92 -7.78 4.72 11.17
N PHE A 93 -8.00 4.24 9.95
CA PHE A 93 -8.91 3.14 9.64
C PHE A 93 -8.13 1.94 9.13
N GLU A 94 -8.19 0.85 9.88
CA GLU A 94 -7.62 -0.43 9.45
C GLU A 94 -8.71 -1.25 8.76
N ILE A 95 -8.51 -1.55 7.48
CA ILE A 95 -9.44 -2.32 6.67
C ILE A 95 -8.94 -3.77 6.65
N PRO A 96 -9.79 -4.75 7.00
CA PRO A 96 -9.44 -6.15 6.85
C PRO A 96 -9.00 -6.46 5.42
N ARG A 97 -7.96 -7.27 5.25
CA ARG A 97 -7.55 -7.72 3.92
C ARG A 97 -8.68 -8.48 3.25
N LEU A 98 -8.83 -8.22 1.97
CA LEU A 98 -9.69 -9.06 1.13
C LEU A 98 -9.11 -10.48 1.09
N GLU A 99 -9.96 -11.47 1.34
CA GLU A 99 -9.62 -12.88 1.24
C GLU A 99 -10.40 -13.52 0.11
N GLN A 100 -9.75 -14.43 -0.58
CA GLN A 100 -10.41 -15.29 -1.56
C GLN A 100 -10.09 -16.75 -1.22
N ALA A 101 -11.12 -17.56 -1.06
CA ALA A 101 -11.00 -18.96 -0.60
C ALA A 101 -10.14 -19.11 0.68
N GLY A 102 -10.28 -18.19 1.65
CA GLY A 102 -9.56 -18.20 2.91
C GLY A 102 -8.08 -17.79 2.82
N THR A 103 -7.64 -17.27 1.67
CA THR A 103 -6.27 -16.78 1.47
C THR A 103 -6.28 -15.26 1.26
N PRO A 104 -5.48 -14.49 2.00
CA PRO A 104 -5.37 -13.04 1.81
C PRO A 104 -4.86 -12.70 0.40
N VAL A 105 -5.58 -11.80 -0.28
CA VAL A 105 -5.15 -11.28 -1.56
C VAL A 105 -3.89 -10.42 -1.38
N SER A 106 -2.83 -10.76 -2.10
CA SER A 106 -1.55 -10.05 -2.01
C SER A 106 -0.94 -9.81 -3.39
N ALA A 107 -0.08 -8.80 -3.48
CA ALA A 107 0.67 -8.54 -4.71
C ALA A 107 1.56 -9.73 -5.13
N SER A 108 2.00 -10.54 -4.18
CA SER A 108 2.76 -11.77 -4.45
C SER A 108 1.87 -12.82 -5.10
N ALA A 109 0.66 -13.04 -4.58
CA ALA A 109 -0.31 -13.97 -5.19
C ALA A 109 -0.66 -13.55 -6.63
N VAL A 110 -0.91 -12.25 -6.85
CA VAL A 110 -1.18 -11.70 -8.20
C VAL A 110 0.00 -11.96 -9.15
N ARG A 111 1.25 -11.72 -8.71
CA ARG A 111 2.43 -12.00 -9.54
C ARG A 111 2.62 -13.49 -9.85
N THR A 112 2.33 -14.36 -8.89
CA THR A 112 2.38 -15.81 -9.10
C THR A 112 1.38 -16.26 -10.14
N LEU A 113 0.12 -15.78 -10.08
CA LEU A 113 -0.91 -16.09 -11.07
C LEU A 113 -0.54 -15.58 -12.46
N LEU A 114 0.06 -14.38 -12.55
CA LEU A 114 0.59 -13.87 -13.81
C LEU A 114 1.66 -14.81 -14.41
N GLN A 115 2.59 -15.28 -13.59
CA GLN A 115 3.65 -16.20 -14.03
C GLN A 115 3.12 -17.58 -14.44
N GLN A 116 2.02 -18.02 -13.83
CA GLN A 116 1.36 -19.29 -14.12
C GLN A 116 0.39 -19.23 -15.31
N GLY A 117 0.09 -18.03 -15.81
CA GLY A 117 -0.89 -17.84 -16.88
C GLY A 117 -2.33 -18.10 -16.44
N ASP A 118 -2.61 -18.13 -15.14
CA ASP A 118 -3.98 -18.30 -14.63
C ASP A 118 -4.74 -16.96 -14.66
N HIS A 119 -5.12 -16.57 -15.87
CA HIS A 119 -5.83 -15.32 -16.11
C HIS A 119 -7.25 -15.34 -15.55
N SER A 120 -7.86 -16.52 -15.41
CA SER A 120 -9.22 -16.66 -14.90
C SER A 120 -9.28 -16.27 -13.42
N THR A 121 -8.40 -16.81 -12.61
CA THR A 121 -8.29 -16.45 -11.19
C THR A 121 -7.78 -15.03 -11.02
N LEU A 122 -6.80 -14.61 -11.81
CA LEU A 122 -6.24 -13.26 -11.76
C LEU A 122 -7.33 -12.18 -11.93
N ARG A 123 -8.26 -12.37 -12.89
CA ARG A 123 -9.34 -11.42 -13.16
C ARG A 123 -10.29 -11.23 -11.98
N THR A 124 -10.40 -12.19 -11.10
CA THR A 124 -11.22 -12.06 -9.87
C THR A 124 -10.52 -11.29 -8.74
N LEU A 125 -9.20 -11.08 -8.84
CA LEU A 125 -8.39 -10.46 -7.80
C LEU A 125 -8.05 -9.00 -8.07
N ILE A 126 -8.16 -8.54 -9.31
CA ILE A 126 -7.77 -7.19 -9.71
C ILE A 126 -8.92 -6.50 -10.45
N PRO A 127 -9.01 -5.16 -10.42
CA PRO A 127 -9.99 -4.41 -11.19
C PRO A 127 -9.90 -4.68 -12.70
N ASP A 128 -11.05 -4.69 -13.40
CA ASP A 128 -11.09 -4.90 -14.84
C ASP A 128 -10.17 -3.93 -15.61
N THR A 129 -10.14 -2.65 -15.22
CA THR A 129 -9.25 -1.65 -15.81
C THR A 129 -7.77 -1.99 -15.66
N THR A 130 -7.38 -2.66 -14.56
CA THR A 130 -6.02 -3.16 -14.36
C THR A 130 -5.76 -4.40 -15.22
N PHE A 131 -6.73 -5.31 -15.32
CA PHE A 131 -6.62 -6.50 -16.16
C PHE A 131 -6.45 -6.12 -17.64
N ASP A 132 -7.29 -5.21 -18.14
CA ASP A 132 -7.21 -4.70 -19.51
C ASP A 132 -5.86 -4.05 -19.81
N TYR A 133 -5.30 -3.29 -18.85
CA TYR A 133 -3.96 -2.73 -18.98
C TYR A 133 -2.88 -3.82 -19.12
N LEU A 134 -2.96 -4.89 -18.34
CA LEU A 134 -2.01 -6.01 -18.43
C LEU A 134 -2.12 -6.70 -19.79
N GLN A 135 -3.33 -6.88 -20.30
CA GLN A 135 -3.61 -7.50 -21.59
C GLN A 135 -3.04 -6.66 -22.75
N VAL A 136 -3.36 -5.36 -22.79
CA VAL A 136 -2.92 -4.44 -23.86
C VAL A 136 -1.40 -4.32 -23.90
N ASN A 137 -0.72 -4.39 -22.76
CA ASN A 137 0.74 -4.27 -22.68
C ASN A 137 1.46 -5.62 -22.78
N SER A 138 0.78 -6.69 -23.18
CA SER A 138 1.34 -8.06 -23.32
C SER A 138 2.05 -8.54 -22.05
N LEU A 139 1.53 -8.15 -20.89
CA LEU A 139 2.03 -8.58 -19.57
C LEU A 139 1.32 -9.84 -19.07
N LEU A 140 0.28 -10.28 -19.77
CA LEU A 140 -0.36 -11.58 -19.61
C LEU A 140 0.37 -12.55 -20.58
N GLN A 141 1.29 -13.35 -20.07
CA GLN A 141 1.97 -14.40 -20.85
C GLN A 141 1.26 -15.73 -20.64
#